data_b696cc8a02320bd1be90418d1949c88c
#
_entry.id   b696cc8a02320bd1be90418d1949c88c
#
_cell.length_a   1.000
_cell.length_b   1.000
_cell.length_c   1.000
_cell.angle_alpha   90.00
_cell.angle_beta   90.00
_cell.angle_gamma   90.00
#
_symmetry.space_group_name_H-M   'P 1'
#
loop_
_entity.id
_entity.type
_entity.pdbx_description
1 polymer ?
#
loop_
_entity_poly.entity_id
_entity_poly.type
_entity_poly.pdbx_seq_one_letter_code
_entity_poly.pdbx_strand_id
1 'polypeptide(L)'
;MSAPWIIAAALGLLLLVLVVGAFLMLAMGRLHLDLGWGRSVHQLGPITIGIEAPRKLVFEIVAAPYLGRASGSDIDLLAGDERLAVAAHHTKVHFYTARTVEVIELDPPGRVGFRHITGPVPHAVEEFTLSDLDGETELRYEGEIGIDFFVLGRLAGRHWVRPQWERGVRRHLDSVKRGAEERAASQERRSRAGGRRDSAAG
;
A
#
# COMPACT_ATOMS: atom_id res chain seq x y z
N MET A 1 39.84 15.17 35.90
CA MET A 1 39.48 14.80 34.53
C MET A 1 38.38 15.74 34.09
N SER A 2 38.62 16.43 33.01
CA SER A 2 38.11 17.78 32.75
C SER A 2 36.70 17.83 32.17
N ALA A 3 35.88 18.76 32.69
CA ALA A 3 34.52 19.10 32.24
C ALA A 3 34.26 19.15 30.72
N PRO A 4 35.21 19.53 29.84
CA PRO A 4 34.96 19.59 28.40
C PRO A 4 34.59 18.24 27.74
N TRP A 5 35.13 17.12 28.21
CA TRP A 5 34.78 15.79 27.66
C TRP A 5 33.37 15.34 28.04
N ILE A 6 32.92 15.70 29.24
CA ILE A 6 31.55 15.40 29.67
C ILE A 6 30.54 16.23 28.86
N ILE A 7 30.87 17.51 28.63
CA ILE A 7 30.03 18.39 27.80
C ILE A 7 29.97 17.87 26.34
N ALA A 8 31.13 17.51 25.77
CA ALA A 8 31.18 16.97 24.41
C ALA A 8 30.39 15.66 24.28
N ALA A 9 30.50 14.75 25.26
CA ALA A 9 29.74 13.50 25.28
C ALA A 9 28.24 13.78 25.45
N ALA A 10 27.84 14.72 26.29
CA ALA A 10 26.43 15.09 26.45
C ALA A 10 25.83 15.70 25.18
N LEU A 11 26.57 16.58 24.50
CA LEU A 11 26.15 17.16 23.21
C LEU A 11 26.06 16.11 22.12
N GLY A 12 27.01 15.16 22.05
CA GLY A 12 26.99 14.04 21.12
C GLY A 12 25.79 13.13 21.34
N LEU A 13 25.48 12.81 22.61
CA LEU A 13 24.30 12.03 22.95
C LEU A 13 23.00 12.76 22.58
N LEU A 14 22.91 14.06 22.89
CA LEU A 14 21.75 14.87 22.53
C LEU A 14 21.53 14.89 21.01
N LEU A 15 22.60 15.12 20.25
CA LEU A 15 22.53 15.09 18.77
C LEU A 15 22.07 13.73 18.26
N LEU A 16 22.61 12.65 18.81
CA LEU A 16 22.19 11.29 18.44
C LEU A 16 20.70 11.06 18.71
N VAL A 17 20.20 11.47 19.88
CA VAL A 17 18.77 11.36 20.22
C VAL A 17 17.88 12.16 19.26
N LEU A 18 18.31 13.37 18.90
CA LEU A 18 17.58 14.22 17.94
C LEU A 18 17.54 13.58 16.54
N VAL A 19 18.67 13.05 16.07
CA VAL A 19 18.76 12.38 14.74
C VAL A 19 17.91 11.13 14.71
N VAL A 20 17.98 10.29 15.74
CA VAL A 20 17.17 9.08 15.85
C VAL A 20 15.68 9.43 15.97
N GLY A 21 15.34 10.44 16.76
CA GLY A 21 13.95 10.92 16.88
C GLY A 21 13.39 11.44 15.56
N ALA A 22 14.15 12.26 14.84
CA ALA A 22 13.75 12.75 13.51
C ALA A 22 13.60 11.59 12.50
N PHE A 23 14.53 10.64 12.50
CA PHE A 23 14.43 9.44 11.67
C PHE A 23 13.17 8.63 11.96
N LEU A 24 12.87 8.40 13.24
CA LEU A 24 11.65 7.68 13.62
C LEU A 24 10.38 8.43 13.21
N MET A 25 10.35 9.75 13.34
CA MET A 25 9.22 10.57 12.89
C MET A 25 9.01 10.49 11.38
N LEU A 26 10.09 10.51 10.59
CA LEU A 26 10.05 10.27 9.14
C LEU A 26 9.55 8.85 8.82
N ALA A 27 10.14 7.84 9.46
CA ALA A 27 9.77 6.45 9.24
C ALA A 27 8.30 6.14 9.59
N MET A 28 7.78 6.80 10.62
CA MET A 28 6.36 6.70 11.01
C MET A 28 5.42 7.53 10.11
N GLY A 29 5.93 8.33 9.18
CA GLY A 29 5.13 9.25 8.36
C GLY A 29 4.51 10.40 9.16
N ARG A 30 5.00 10.69 10.36
CA ARG A 30 4.59 11.85 11.16
C ARG A 30 5.26 13.14 10.72
N LEU A 31 6.45 13.02 10.18
CA LEU A 31 7.15 14.07 9.48
C LEU A 31 7.25 13.67 8.01
N HIS A 32 6.82 14.55 7.12
CA HIS A 32 7.01 14.39 5.69
C HIS A 32 8.10 15.36 5.23
N LEU A 33 9.06 14.85 4.51
CA LEU A 33 10.16 15.64 3.99
C LEU A 33 10.28 15.37 2.49
N ASP A 34 9.85 16.34 1.70
CA ASP A 34 9.96 16.35 0.24
C ASP A 34 10.84 17.54 -0.17
N LEU A 35 12.13 17.30 -0.31
CA LEU A 35 13.10 18.32 -0.71
C LEU A 35 13.35 18.30 -2.22
N GLY A 36 13.04 17.21 -2.91
CA GLY A 36 13.40 16.99 -4.31
C GLY A 36 14.91 16.92 -4.54
N TRP A 37 15.70 16.90 -3.48
CA TRP A 37 17.15 17.09 -3.55
C TRP A 37 17.88 15.78 -3.85
N GLY A 38 18.39 15.66 -5.09
CA GLY A 38 19.08 14.45 -5.54
C GLY A 38 18.19 13.21 -5.49
N ARG A 39 16.90 13.37 -5.84
CA ARG A 39 15.93 12.27 -5.84
C ARG A 39 16.35 11.15 -6.77
N SER A 40 16.35 9.94 -6.23
CA SER A 40 16.52 8.70 -6.99
C SER A 40 15.19 7.98 -7.06
N VAL A 41 14.71 7.70 -8.28
CA VAL A 41 13.48 6.94 -8.51
C VAL A 41 13.80 5.47 -8.68
N HIS A 42 13.01 4.62 -8.03
CA HIS A 42 13.12 3.17 -8.07
C HIS A 42 11.80 2.58 -8.53
N GLN A 43 11.84 1.82 -9.63
CA GLN A 43 10.66 1.13 -10.15
C GLN A 43 10.27 -0.03 -9.21
N LEU A 44 8.97 -0.20 -9.00
CA LEU A 44 8.32 -1.26 -8.25
C LEU A 44 7.62 -2.20 -9.21
N GLY A 45 7.78 -3.49 -9.00
CA GLY A 45 7.16 -4.47 -9.89
C GLY A 45 7.88 -4.60 -11.25
N PRO A 46 7.16 -5.07 -12.32
CA PRO A 46 5.78 -5.57 -12.26
C PRO A 46 5.61 -6.80 -11.38
N ILE A 47 4.49 -6.88 -10.66
CA ILE A 47 4.08 -8.07 -9.91
C ILE A 47 2.70 -8.46 -10.42
N THR A 48 2.59 -9.65 -10.97
CA THR A 48 1.35 -10.14 -11.59
C THR A 48 0.89 -11.42 -10.88
N ILE A 49 -0.42 -11.53 -10.62
CA ILE A 49 -1.05 -12.74 -10.09
C ILE A 49 -2.34 -13.04 -10.86
N GLY A 50 -2.63 -14.34 -11.04
CA GLY A 50 -3.93 -14.82 -11.52
C GLY A 50 -4.89 -15.08 -10.34
N ILE A 51 -6.14 -14.70 -10.50
CA ILE A 51 -7.20 -14.82 -9.50
C ILE A 51 -8.41 -15.51 -10.14
N GLU A 52 -8.84 -16.65 -9.61
CA GLU A 52 -9.99 -17.42 -10.06
C GLU A 52 -11.31 -16.74 -9.64
N ALA A 53 -11.52 -15.53 -10.11
CA ALA A 53 -12.70 -14.74 -9.83
C ALA A 53 -12.94 -13.70 -10.95
N PRO A 54 -14.20 -13.30 -11.20
CA PRO A 54 -14.51 -12.27 -12.19
C PRO A 54 -13.89 -10.92 -11.85
N ARG A 55 -13.39 -10.20 -12.87
CA ARG A 55 -12.71 -8.91 -12.74
C ARG A 55 -13.48 -7.88 -11.89
N LYS A 56 -14.78 -7.80 -12.08
CA LYS A 56 -15.65 -6.90 -11.30
C LYS A 56 -15.57 -7.19 -9.80
N LEU A 57 -15.60 -8.47 -9.42
CA LEU A 57 -15.51 -8.89 -8.02
C LEU A 57 -14.14 -8.58 -7.42
N VAL A 58 -13.06 -8.84 -8.18
CA VAL A 58 -11.70 -8.49 -7.74
C VAL A 58 -11.56 -6.99 -7.52
N PHE A 59 -12.05 -6.19 -8.50
CA PHE A 59 -12.06 -4.73 -8.37
C PHE A 59 -12.83 -4.26 -7.13
N GLU A 60 -14.03 -4.79 -6.89
CA GLU A 60 -14.85 -4.45 -5.72
C GLU A 60 -14.12 -4.74 -4.40
N ILE A 61 -13.28 -5.77 -4.33
CA ILE A 61 -12.49 -6.11 -3.16
C ILE A 61 -11.34 -5.15 -2.97
N VAL A 62 -10.61 -4.83 -4.04
CA VAL A 62 -9.50 -3.86 -3.99
C VAL A 62 -10.01 -2.47 -3.63
N ALA A 63 -11.14 -2.05 -4.19
CA ALA A 63 -11.73 -0.73 -3.99
C ALA A 63 -12.51 -0.58 -2.67
N ALA A 64 -12.93 -1.67 -2.03
CA ALA A 64 -13.82 -1.65 -0.87
C ALA A 64 -13.38 -0.73 0.27
N PRO A 65 -12.09 -0.68 0.67
CA PRO A 65 -11.64 0.24 1.74
C PRO A 65 -11.83 1.72 1.37
N TYR A 66 -11.63 2.05 0.09
CA TYR A 66 -11.68 3.42 -0.43
C TYR A 66 -13.10 3.91 -0.71
N LEU A 67 -14.06 2.99 -0.73
CA LEU A 67 -15.49 3.26 -0.85
C LEU A 67 -16.23 3.20 0.50
N GLY A 68 -15.48 3.11 1.62
CA GLY A 68 -16.06 2.96 2.95
C GLY A 68 -16.83 1.65 3.17
N ARG A 69 -16.57 0.63 2.37
CA ARG A 69 -17.27 -0.67 2.41
C ARG A 69 -16.51 -1.77 3.15
N ALA A 70 -15.31 -1.48 3.62
CA ALA A 70 -14.51 -2.42 4.41
C ALA A 70 -14.44 -1.98 5.87
N SER A 71 -14.77 -2.88 6.81
CA SER A 71 -14.63 -2.66 8.24
C SER A 71 -13.34 -3.31 8.73
N GLY A 72 -12.60 -2.62 9.65
CA GLY A 72 -11.42 -3.19 10.30
C GLY A 72 -10.18 -3.28 9.40
N SER A 73 -10.10 -2.50 8.34
CA SER A 73 -8.89 -2.37 7.52
C SER A 73 -7.87 -1.45 8.21
N ASP A 74 -6.57 -1.67 7.94
CA ASP A 74 -5.50 -0.74 8.32
C ASP A 74 -5.53 0.54 7.42
N ILE A 75 -6.74 0.94 6.98
CA ILE A 75 -7.00 2.06 6.05
C ILE A 75 -8.13 2.90 6.61
N ASP A 76 -7.85 4.19 6.82
CA ASP A 76 -8.84 5.19 7.20
C ASP A 76 -9.24 6.00 5.97
N LEU A 77 -10.48 5.90 5.51
CA LEU A 77 -11.02 6.77 4.46
C LEU A 77 -11.22 8.18 5.05
N LEU A 78 -10.51 9.15 4.50
CA LEU A 78 -10.55 10.55 4.95
C LEU A 78 -11.59 11.36 4.18
N ALA A 79 -11.70 11.13 2.88
CA ALA A 79 -12.67 11.75 1.98
C ALA A 79 -12.76 10.93 0.70
N GLY A 80 -13.85 11.04 -0.05
CA GLY A 80 -13.92 10.45 -1.37
C GLY A 80 -15.34 10.27 -1.90
N ASP A 81 -15.36 9.86 -3.17
CA ASP A 81 -16.55 9.47 -3.91
C ASP A 81 -16.29 8.14 -4.66
N GLU A 82 -17.12 7.82 -5.67
CA GLU A 82 -17.01 6.57 -6.43
C GLU A 82 -15.78 6.49 -7.35
N ARG A 83 -15.06 7.60 -7.58
CA ARG A 83 -13.92 7.68 -8.51
C ARG A 83 -12.63 8.18 -7.87
N LEU A 84 -12.75 8.96 -6.82
CA LEU A 84 -11.61 9.58 -6.15
C LEU A 84 -11.75 9.45 -4.65
N ALA A 85 -10.71 8.98 -4.00
CA ALA A 85 -10.65 8.89 -2.55
C ALA A 85 -9.33 9.46 -2.01
N VAL A 86 -9.37 9.91 -0.75
CA VAL A 86 -8.17 10.22 0.04
C VAL A 86 -8.21 9.31 1.25
N ALA A 87 -7.18 8.52 1.43
CA ALA A 87 -7.11 7.58 2.54
C ALA A 87 -5.76 7.61 3.25
N ALA A 88 -5.76 7.28 4.53
CA ALA A 88 -4.57 7.05 5.32
C ALA A 88 -4.38 5.55 5.50
N HIS A 89 -3.21 5.06 5.10
CA HIS A 89 -2.79 3.67 5.27
C HIS A 89 -1.91 3.54 6.51
N HIS A 90 -2.13 2.49 7.30
CA HIS A 90 -1.39 2.18 8.51
C HIS A 90 -0.63 0.86 8.31
N THR A 91 0.63 0.95 7.88
CA THR A 91 1.45 -0.23 7.61
C THR A 91 2.32 -0.58 8.81
N LYS A 92 2.12 -1.76 9.38
CA LYS A 92 2.97 -2.28 10.48
C LYS A 92 4.34 -2.67 9.93
N VAL A 93 5.38 -2.04 10.49
CA VAL A 93 6.79 -2.28 10.14
C VAL A 93 7.54 -2.61 11.43
N HIS A 94 7.85 -3.90 11.66
CA HIS A 94 8.52 -4.38 12.85
C HIS A 94 7.92 -3.83 14.17
N PHE A 95 8.52 -2.78 14.74
CA PHE A 95 8.15 -2.20 16.05
C PHE A 95 7.39 -0.87 15.94
N TYR A 96 7.10 -0.38 14.73
CA TYR A 96 6.33 0.86 14.52
C TYR A 96 5.27 0.69 13.43
N THR A 97 4.35 1.65 13.37
CA THR A 97 3.36 1.74 12.30
C THR A 97 3.70 2.96 11.45
N ALA A 98 3.96 2.75 10.17
CA ALA A 98 4.10 3.82 9.19
C ALA A 98 2.71 4.26 8.74
N ARG A 99 2.51 5.58 8.65
CA ARG A 99 1.29 6.19 8.12
C ARG A 99 1.61 6.85 6.79
N THR A 100 0.86 6.49 5.76
CA THR A 100 0.87 7.17 4.47
C THR A 100 -0.50 7.76 4.19
N VAL A 101 -0.54 8.92 3.55
CA VAL A 101 -1.79 9.49 3.01
C VAL A 101 -1.67 9.57 1.52
N GLU A 102 -2.68 9.08 0.82
CA GLU A 102 -2.67 8.91 -0.62
C GLU A 102 -3.98 9.40 -1.25
N VAL A 103 -3.89 9.90 -2.45
CA VAL A 103 -5.03 10.04 -3.37
C VAL A 103 -5.17 8.73 -4.12
N ILE A 104 -6.37 8.20 -4.14
CA ILE A 104 -6.72 6.96 -4.82
C ILE A 104 -7.68 7.28 -5.97
N GLU A 105 -7.29 6.91 -7.18
CA GLU A 105 -8.11 7.02 -8.38
C GLU A 105 -8.74 5.66 -8.70
N LEU A 106 -10.07 5.61 -8.80
CA LEU A 106 -10.83 4.40 -9.09
C LEU A 106 -11.41 4.48 -10.51
N ASP A 107 -10.99 3.57 -11.38
CA ASP A 107 -11.53 3.41 -12.74
C ASP A 107 -12.10 2.00 -12.92
N PRO A 108 -13.38 1.80 -12.50
CA PRO A 108 -14.00 0.49 -12.50
C PRO A 108 -14.21 -0.08 -13.91
N PRO A 109 -14.06 -1.38 -14.10
CA PRO A 109 -13.54 -2.39 -13.18
C PRO A 109 -12.06 -2.69 -13.42
N GLY A 110 -11.30 -1.79 -14.05
CA GLY A 110 -10.00 -2.09 -14.64
C GLY A 110 -8.79 -1.53 -13.94
N ARG A 111 -8.92 -0.46 -13.11
CA ARG A 111 -7.75 0.23 -12.60
C ARG A 111 -7.98 0.86 -11.22
N VAL A 112 -6.96 0.77 -10.37
CA VAL A 112 -6.86 1.53 -9.10
C VAL A 112 -5.48 2.16 -9.04
N GLY A 113 -5.41 3.48 -9.11
CA GLY A 113 -4.17 4.25 -9.01
C GLY A 113 -3.99 4.86 -7.63
N PHE A 114 -2.74 5.00 -7.18
CA PHE A 114 -2.38 5.59 -5.90
C PHE A 114 -1.32 6.65 -6.10
N ARG A 115 -1.51 7.79 -5.49
CA ARG A 115 -0.52 8.87 -5.46
C ARG A 115 -0.30 9.34 -4.03
N HIS A 116 0.92 9.25 -3.60
CA HIS A 116 1.36 9.64 -2.27
C HIS A 116 1.23 11.16 -2.05
N ILE A 117 0.69 11.55 -0.90
CA ILE A 117 0.63 12.94 -0.44
C ILE A 117 1.63 13.14 0.70
N THR A 118 1.57 12.27 1.73
CA THR A 118 2.48 12.34 2.88
C THR A 118 2.83 10.93 3.37
N GLY A 119 4.02 10.78 3.93
CA GLY A 119 4.46 9.52 4.52
C GLY A 119 5.98 9.42 4.62
N PRO A 120 6.51 8.21 4.84
CA PRO A 120 7.94 7.99 5.09
C PRO A 120 8.83 8.18 3.85
N VAL A 121 8.25 8.16 2.64
CA VAL A 121 8.96 8.46 1.40
C VAL A 121 8.40 9.73 0.77
N PRO A 122 9.24 10.57 0.11
CA PRO A 122 8.79 11.82 -0.46
C PRO A 122 7.94 11.66 -1.73
N HIS A 123 8.05 10.52 -2.41
CA HIS A 123 7.32 10.27 -3.64
C HIS A 123 6.98 8.79 -3.75
N ALA A 124 5.73 8.47 -4.07
CA ALA A 124 5.29 7.16 -4.54
C ALA A 124 4.08 7.31 -5.46
N VAL A 125 4.10 6.57 -6.56
CA VAL A 125 2.98 6.41 -7.48
C VAL A 125 2.86 4.93 -7.77
N GLU A 126 1.65 4.38 -7.64
CA GLU A 126 1.40 2.96 -7.79
C GLU A 126 0.10 2.74 -8.55
N GLU A 127 0.01 1.60 -9.20
CA GLU A 127 -1.18 1.23 -9.95
C GLU A 127 -1.45 -0.27 -9.88
N PHE A 128 -2.71 -0.63 -9.69
CA PHE A 128 -3.24 -1.95 -9.95
C PHE A 128 -4.04 -1.92 -11.24
N THR A 129 -3.70 -2.78 -12.19
CA THR A 129 -4.45 -3.00 -13.43
C THR A 129 -5.05 -4.39 -13.39
N LEU A 130 -6.35 -4.46 -13.74
CA LEU A 130 -7.12 -5.70 -13.78
C LEU A 130 -7.51 -6.02 -15.20
N SER A 131 -7.13 -7.19 -15.71
CA SER A 131 -7.46 -7.69 -17.04
C SER A 131 -8.24 -8.99 -16.95
N ASP A 132 -9.18 -9.21 -17.90
CA ASP A 132 -9.87 -10.49 -18.00
C ASP A 132 -8.96 -11.52 -18.68
N LEU A 133 -8.93 -12.73 -18.14
CA LEU A 133 -8.19 -13.86 -18.66
C LEU A 133 -9.09 -15.11 -18.61
N ASP A 134 -9.87 -15.34 -19.67
CA ASP A 134 -10.75 -16.52 -19.84
C ASP A 134 -11.68 -16.83 -18.64
N GLY A 135 -12.25 -15.77 -18.04
CA GLY A 135 -13.13 -15.88 -16.87
C GLY A 135 -12.42 -15.75 -15.52
N GLU A 136 -11.11 -15.68 -15.52
CA GLU A 136 -10.26 -15.33 -14.40
C GLU A 136 -9.82 -13.86 -14.51
N THR A 137 -9.16 -13.35 -13.50
CA THR A 137 -8.61 -11.99 -13.49
C THR A 137 -7.10 -12.05 -13.35
N GLU A 138 -6.38 -11.41 -14.26
CA GLU A 138 -5.00 -11.04 -14.05
C GLU A 138 -4.97 -9.70 -13.30
N LEU A 139 -4.37 -9.68 -12.11
CA LEU A 139 -4.11 -8.49 -11.32
C LEU A 139 -2.62 -8.16 -11.38
N ARG A 140 -2.29 -7.02 -11.98
CA ARG A 140 -0.94 -6.51 -12.18
C ARG A 140 -0.72 -5.27 -11.34
N TYR A 141 0.38 -5.24 -10.62
CA TYR A 141 0.86 -4.11 -9.86
C TYR A 141 2.14 -3.55 -10.47
N GLU A 142 2.19 -2.24 -10.64
CA GLU A 142 3.37 -1.47 -11.02
C GLU A 142 3.41 -0.16 -10.24
N GLY A 143 4.60 0.41 -10.11
CA GLY A 143 4.75 1.70 -9.49
C GLY A 143 6.18 2.20 -9.44
N GLU A 144 6.37 3.30 -8.73
CA GLU A 144 7.67 3.86 -8.46
C GLU A 144 7.70 4.56 -7.11
N ILE A 145 8.88 4.55 -6.47
CA ILE A 145 9.17 5.33 -5.27
C ILE A 145 10.37 6.23 -5.52
N GLY A 146 10.31 7.45 -4.99
CA GLY A 146 11.40 8.41 -5.01
C GLY A 146 11.97 8.64 -3.63
N ILE A 147 13.29 8.66 -3.51
CA ILE A 147 13.99 8.93 -2.26
C ILE A 147 15.05 10.00 -2.51
N ASP A 148 15.05 11.03 -1.69
CA ASP A 148 15.99 12.14 -1.76
C ASP A 148 17.39 11.74 -1.24
N PHE A 149 18.34 12.66 -1.27
CA PHE A 149 19.70 12.53 -0.75
C PHE A 149 20.70 11.74 -1.61
N PHE A 150 20.64 11.90 -2.94
CA PHE A 150 21.66 11.41 -3.90
C PHE A 150 22.02 9.92 -3.69
N VAL A 151 23.29 9.64 -3.42
CA VAL A 151 23.81 8.28 -3.26
C VAL A 151 23.19 7.57 -2.06
N LEU A 152 22.96 8.27 -0.95
CA LEU A 152 22.36 7.68 0.24
C LEU A 152 20.91 7.27 -0.03
N GLY A 153 20.12 8.14 -0.67
CA GLY A 153 18.75 7.83 -1.07
C GLY A 153 18.68 6.67 -2.05
N ARG A 154 19.60 6.63 -3.02
CA ARG A 154 19.70 5.53 -3.98
C ARG A 154 20.01 4.19 -3.32
N LEU A 155 20.95 4.16 -2.37
CA LEU A 155 21.31 2.94 -1.65
C LEU A 155 20.17 2.50 -0.72
N ALA A 156 19.58 3.43 0.03
CA ALA A 156 18.46 3.15 0.91
C ALA A 156 17.24 2.63 0.12
N GLY A 157 16.89 3.28 -0.99
CA GLY A 157 15.81 2.87 -1.87
C GLY A 157 16.00 1.47 -2.41
N ARG A 158 17.18 1.18 -2.95
CA ARG A 158 17.50 -0.10 -3.57
C ARG A 158 17.52 -1.26 -2.57
N HIS A 159 18.12 -1.07 -1.40
CA HIS A 159 18.43 -2.18 -0.50
C HIS A 159 17.44 -2.36 0.65
N TRP A 160 16.71 -1.30 1.02
CA TRP A 160 15.78 -1.36 2.16
C TRP A 160 14.33 -1.03 1.78
N VAL A 161 14.08 0.13 1.18
CA VAL A 161 12.69 0.60 0.98
C VAL A 161 11.99 -0.26 -0.06
N ARG A 162 12.55 -0.40 -1.27
CA ARG A 162 11.98 -1.19 -2.36
C ARG A 162 11.68 -2.65 -1.96
N PRO A 163 12.61 -3.42 -1.36
CA PRO A 163 12.33 -4.81 -1.00
C PRO A 163 11.26 -4.96 0.09
N GLN A 164 11.16 -3.99 1.00
CA GLN A 164 10.10 -4.00 2.01
C GLN A 164 8.75 -3.64 1.40
N TRP A 165 8.71 -2.65 0.52
CA TRP A 165 7.51 -2.24 -0.21
C TRP A 165 6.95 -3.39 -1.03
N GLU A 166 7.75 -3.99 -1.91
CA GLU A 166 7.32 -5.13 -2.73
C GLU A 166 6.83 -6.33 -1.90
N ARG A 167 7.44 -6.59 -0.73
CA ARG A 167 6.93 -7.61 0.20
C ARG A 167 5.56 -7.26 0.78
N GLY A 168 5.33 -5.99 1.07
CA GLY A 168 4.03 -5.49 1.50
C GLY A 168 2.97 -5.69 0.43
N VAL A 169 3.28 -5.28 -0.80
CA VAL A 169 2.42 -5.44 -1.97
C VAL A 169 2.07 -6.91 -2.21
N ARG A 170 3.06 -7.82 -2.22
CA ARG A 170 2.79 -9.26 -2.40
C ARG A 170 1.81 -9.80 -1.37
N ARG A 171 1.97 -9.46 -0.09
CA ARG A 171 1.03 -9.87 0.97
C ARG A 171 -0.38 -9.32 0.73
N HIS A 172 -0.47 -8.07 0.24
CA HIS A 172 -1.76 -7.47 -0.10
C HIS A 172 -2.42 -8.20 -1.27
N LEU A 173 -1.68 -8.47 -2.35
CA LEU A 173 -2.15 -9.23 -3.50
C LEU A 173 -2.63 -10.63 -3.12
N ASP A 174 -1.88 -11.36 -2.27
CA ASP A 174 -2.28 -12.67 -1.76
C ASP A 174 -3.57 -12.60 -0.93
N SER A 175 -3.78 -11.51 -0.19
CA SER A 175 -5.01 -11.29 0.57
C SER A 175 -6.20 -11.01 -0.34
N VAL A 176 -6.01 -10.18 -1.37
CA VAL A 176 -7.03 -9.90 -2.39
C VAL A 176 -7.41 -11.20 -3.12
N LYS A 177 -6.43 -11.99 -3.55
CA LYS A 177 -6.65 -13.27 -4.22
C LYS A 177 -7.53 -14.18 -3.37
N ARG A 178 -7.14 -14.47 -2.15
CA ARG A 178 -7.93 -15.33 -1.24
C ARG A 178 -9.35 -14.81 -1.05
N GLY A 179 -9.50 -13.52 -0.76
CA GLY A 179 -10.82 -12.91 -0.54
C GLY A 179 -11.71 -12.96 -1.77
N ALA A 180 -11.15 -12.82 -2.97
CA ALA A 180 -11.90 -12.88 -4.23
C ALA A 180 -12.35 -14.31 -4.55
N GLU A 181 -11.46 -15.27 -4.46
CA GLU A 181 -11.75 -16.68 -4.73
C GLU A 181 -12.76 -17.25 -3.72
N GLU A 182 -12.65 -16.93 -2.44
CA GLU A 182 -13.63 -17.32 -1.41
C GLU A 182 -15.03 -16.75 -1.69
N ARG A 183 -15.11 -15.48 -2.09
CA ARG A 183 -16.39 -14.84 -2.45
C ARG A 183 -16.99 -15.43 -3.73
N ALA A 184 -16.18 -15.66 -4.76
CA ALA A 184 -16.61 -16.28 -6.02
C ALA A 184 -17.19 -17.69 -5.76
N ALA A 185 -16.46 -18.53 -5.05
CA ALA A 185 -16.92 -19.87 -4.67
C ALA A 185 -18.19 -19.86 -3.80
N SER A 186 -18.36 -18.84 -2.95
CA SER A 186 -19.57 -18.68 -2.14
C SER A 186 -20.79 -18.28 -2.98
N GLN A 187 -20.60 -17.42 -3.97
CA GLN A 187 -21.65 -17.02 -4.91
C GLN A 187 -22.11 -18.19 -5.77
N GLU A 188 -21.19 -18.99 -6.29
CA GLU A 188 -21.52 -20.18 -7.06
C GLU A 188 -22.33 -21.21 -6.25
N ARG A 189 -21.92 -21.47 -4.99
CA ARG A 189 -22.67 -22.38 -4.11
C ARG A 189 -24.11 -21.90 -3.88
N ARG A 190 -24.29 -20.59 -3.68
CA ARG A 190 -25.64 -19.99 -3.49
C ARG A 190 -26.49 -20.12 -4.74
N SER A 191 -25.94 -19.85 -5.92
CA SER A 191 -26.64 -19.96 -7.21
C SER A 191 -27.11 -21.41 -7.48
N ARG A 192 -26.23 -22.37 -7.21
CA ARG A 192 -26.58 -23.82 -7.38
C ARG A 192 -27.64 -24.27 -6.36
N ALA A 193 -27.64 -23.76 -5.14
CA ALA A 193 -28.63 -24.09 -4.12
C ALA A 193 -30.00 -23.46 -4.42
N GLY A 194 -30.03 -22.24 -4.97
CA GLY A 194 -31.25 -21.54 -5.41
C GLY A 194 -31.91 -22.28 -6.59
N GLY A 195 -31.16 -22.56 -7.63
CA GLY A 195 -31.70 -23.26 -8.83
C GLY A 195 -32.26 -24.66 -8.53
N ARG A 196 -31.75 -25.34 -7.47
CA ARG A 196 -32.29 -26.63 -7.03
C ARG A 196 -33.66 -26.51 -6.33
N ARG A 197 -33.93 -25.41 -5.67
CA ARG A 197 -35.20 -25.16 -4.97
C ARG A 197 -36.31 -24.85 -5.99
N ASP A 198 -36.03 -24.08 -7.02
CA ASP A 198 -36.99 -23.70 -8.05
C ASP A 198 -37.36 -24.90 -8.93
N SER A 199 -36.42 -25.80 -9.20
CA SER A 199 -36.64 -27.05 -9.94
C SER A 199 -37.42 -28.12 -9.14
N ALA A 200 -37.51 -28.02 -7.83
CA ALA A 200 -38.25 -28.95 -6.98
C ALA A 200 -39.67 -28.48 -6.64
N ALA A 201 -40.02 -27.24 -7.00
CA ALA A 201 -41.32 -26.62 -6.72
C ALA A 201 -42.24 -26.53 -7.97
N GLY A 202 -41.77 -26.94 -9.16
CA GLY A 202 -42.51 -27.01 -10.39
C GLY A 202 -42.72 -28.44 -10.83
#